data_c85218335a370e6c319d97f14370f5f8
#
_entry.id   c85218335a370e6c319d97f14370f5f8
#
_cell.length_a   1.000
_cell.length_b   1.000
_cell.length_c   1.000
_cell.angle_alpha   90.00
_cell.angle_beta   90.00
_cell.angle_gamma   90.00
#
_symmetry.space_group_name_H-M   'P 1'
#
loop_
_entity.id
_entity.type
_entity.pdbx_description
1 polymer ?
#
loop_
_entity_poly.entity_id
_entity_poly.type
_entity_poly.pdbx_seq_one_letter_code
_entity_poly.pdbx_strand_id
1 'polypeptide(L)'
;KGKNPQQYGIGFKEIWEIDEKKHDEGLVMHTAGWPLDNKTYGGSFVYHAENKQIFLGYVLGLDYQNPHLSPFDEFQRFKTHPSIKKILEGGKRISYGARALIEGGLQSLPKMYMPGALLVGCDAGTLNMPKIKGSHTAMKSGMIAAETIFSHIAEKRSLSIFEDKFKKSWVYKELYEARNVKPSFKWGLILGIIFTGIDQILFRGKLPFTLKHKHADHETLKPANKMPKIEYPKPDNVFTFDKTSSVYLSGTNHAENQPVHLQLKNPNLPINFTLDKYDEPAQRYCPVGVYEVQIENSIPKFVINSQNCIHCKTCDIKEPSQNITWVTPEGGGGPKYGNM
;
A
#
# COMPACT_ATOMS: atom_id res chain seq x y z
N LYS A 1 -13.31 16.13 -5.36
CA LYS A 1 -13.43 14.70 -5.05
C LYS A 1 -13.52 13.94 -6.37
N GLY A 2 -12.84 12.77 -6.43
CA GLY A 2 -12.95 11.84 -7.55
C GLY A 2 -14.38 11.29 -7.71
N LYS A 3 -14.62 10.58 -8.79
CA LYS A 3 -15.95 10.00 -9.07
C LYS A 3 -16.21 8.71 -8.29
N ASN A 4 -15.15 8.00 -7.91
CA ASN A 4 -15.19 6.77 -7.10
C ASN A 4 -14.33 6.98 -5.83
N PRO A 5 -14.58 6.21 -4.75
CA PRO A 5 -13.67 6.18 -3.63
C PRO A 5 -12.27 5.74 -4.07
N GLN A 6 -11.25 6.27 -3.42
CA GLN A 6 -9.88 5.83 -3.64
C GLN A 6 -9.69 4.42 -3.11
N GLN A 7 -8.81 3.66 -3.75
CA GLN A 7 -8.40 2.33 -3.33
C GLN A 7 -6.91 2.34 -3.06
N TYR A 8 -6.49 1.59 -2.06
CA TYR A 8 -5.09 1.52 -1.67
C TYR A 8 -4.63 0.08 -1.51
N GLY A 9 -3.34 -0.13 -1.68
CA GLY A 9 -2.65 -1.32 -1.24
C GLY A 9 -1.63 -0.97 -0.17
N ILE A 10 -1.34 -1.88 0.74
CA ILE A 10 -0.15 -1.81 1.57
C ILE A 10 0.99 -2.59 0.92
N GLY A 11 2.07 -1.89 0.58
CA GLY A 11 3.27 -2.50 0.06
C GLY A 11 4.33 -2.64 1.15
N PHE A 12 4.93 -3.82 1.21
CA PHE A 12 6.09 -4.14 2.03
C PHE A 12 7.29 -4.31 1.13
N LYS A 13 8.46 -3.94 1.61
CA LYS A 13 9.72 -4.22 0.92
C LYS A 13 10.79 -4.62 1.93
N GLU A 14 11.52 -5.66 1.61
CA GLU A 14 12.78 -6.02 2.28
C GLU A 14 13.91 -6.01 1.27
N ILE A 15 15.11 -5.68 1.74
CA ILE A 15 16.34 -5.87 0.97
C ILE A 15 17.12 -6.99 1.65
N TRP A 16 17.55 -7.95 0.83
CA TRP A 16 18.36 -9.08 1.28
C TRP A 16 19.68 -9.11 0.51
N GLU A 17 20.78 -9.34 1.20
CA GLU A 17 22.04 -9.77 0.62
C GLU A 17 22.07 -11.29 0.56
N ILE A 18 22.34 -11.88 -0.62
CA ILE A 18 22.30 -13.32 -0.83
C ILE A 18 23.63 -13.84 -1.37
N ASP A 19 23.79 -15.16 -1.38
CA ASP A 19 24.92 -15.83 -2.00
C ASP A 19 24.97 -15.50 -3.52
N GLU A 20 26.16 -15.18 -4.02
CA GLU A 20 26.41 -14.89 -5.43
C GLU A 20 25.95 -16.00 -6.37
N LYS A 21 26.06 -17.26 -5.93
CA LYS A 21 25.61 -18.43 -6.71
C LYS A 21 24.10 -18.49 -6.91
N LYS A 22 23.35 -17.77 -6.11
CA LYS A 22 21.87 -17.68 -6.18
C LYS A 22 21.39 -16.39 -6.80
N HIS A 23 22.32 -15.46 -7.08
CA HIS A 23 22.02 -14.15 -7.63
C HIS A 23 22.09 -14.19 -9.17
N ASP A 24 21.06 -13.60 -9.80
CA ASP A 24 20.95 -13.45 -11.25
C ASP A 24 20.56 -11.99 -11.55
N GLU A 25 21.56 -11.11 -11.65
CA GLU A 25 21.37 -9.66 -11.78
C GLU A 25 20.46 -9.32 -12.96
N GLY A 26 19.45 -8.51 -12.70
CA GLY A 26 18.45 -8.15 -13.69
C GLY A 26 17.24 -9.08 -13.76
N LEU A 27 17.24 -10.22 -13.07
CA LEU A 27 16.06 -11.08 -12.97
C LEU A 27 14.94 -10.35 -12.24
N VAL A 28 13.77 -10.34 -12.87
CA VAL A 28 12.53 -9.75 -12.34
C VAL A 28 11.44 -10.81 -12.32
N MET A 29 10.93 -11.11 -11.15
CA MET A 29 9.84 -12.06 -10.95
C MET A 29 8.65 -11.37 -10.28
N HIS A 30 7.44 -11.63 -10.78
CA HIS A 30 6.19 -11.23 -10.13
C HIS A 30 5.36 -12.47 -9.83
N THR A 31 4.66 -12.47 -8.69
CA THR A 31 3.76 -13.55 -8.30
C THR A 31 2.40 -13.01 -7.87
N ALA A 32 1.38 -13.86 -7.93
CA ALA A 32 0.05 -13.61 -7.42
C ALA A 32 -0.53 -14.87 -6.78
N GLY A 33 -1.51 -14.72 -5.88
CA GLY A 33 -2.16 -15.81 -5.18
C GLY A 33 -1.53 -16.09 -3.82
N TRP A 34 -1.07 -17.32 -3.59
CA TRP A 34 -0.54 -17.71 -2.28
C TRP A 34 0.47 -16.70 -1.72
N PRO A 35 0.42 -16.36 -0.39
CA PRO A 35 -0.39 -16.95 0.68
C PRO A 35 -1.83 -16.44 0.77
N LEU A 36 -2.24 -15.49 -0.06
CA LEU A 36 -3.59 -14.93 -0.06
C LEU A 36 -4.60 -15.92 -0.64
N ASP A 37 -5.83 -15.80 -0.16
CA ASP A 37 -6.97 -16.51 -0.72
C ASP A 37 -7.42 -15.90 -2.07
N ASN A 38 -8.37 -16.57 -2.73
CA ASN A 38 -8.90 -16.10 -4.02
C ASN A 38 -9.63 -14.74 -3.95
N LYS A 39 -10.01 -14.29 -2.77
CA LYS A 39 -10.82 -13.06 -2.57
C LYS A 39 -9.99 -11.85 -2.17
N THR A 40 -8.78 -12.06 -1.70
CA THR A 40 -7.88 -11.01 -1.25
C THR A 40 -6.92 -10.66 -2.38
N TYR A 41 -7.02 -9.42 -2.87
CA TYR A 41 -6.14 -8.93 -3.92
C TYR A 41 -4.73 -8.70 -3.38
N GLY A 42 -3.73 -9.14 -4.14
CA GLY A 42 -2.33 -8.91 -3.79
C GLY A 42 -1.36 -9.72 -4.65
N GLY A 43 -0.10 -9.55 -4.38
CA GLY A 43 0.99 -10.23 -5.08
C GLY A 43 2.35 -9.79 -4.59
N SER A 44 3.39 -10.27 -5.23
CA SER A 44 4.76 -9.97 -4.86
C SER A 44 5.65 -9.65 -6.06
N PHE A 45 6.81 -9.09 -5.75
CA PHE A 45 7.91 -9.01 -6.69
C PHE A 45 9.21 -9.44 -6.02
N VAL A 46 10.12 -9.98 -6.83
CA VAL A 46 11.49 -10.32 -6.45
C VAL A 46 12.39 -9.78 -7.55
N TYR A 47 13.24 -8.82 -7.21
CA TYR A 47 14.17 -8.20 -8.16
C TYR A 47 15.60 -8.47 -7.69
N HIS A 48 16.39 -9.08 -8.56
CA HIS A 48 17.82 -9.24 -8.36
C HIS A 48 18.52 -7.97 -8.83
N ALA A 49 18.85 -7.13 -7.86
CA ALA A 49 19.49 -5.84 -8.08
C ALA A 49 21.02 -5.97 -8.06
N GLU A 50 21.74 -4.86 -8.21
CA GLU A 50 23.19 -4.81 -8.08
C GLU A 50 23.68 -5.30 -6.70
N ASN A 51 24.97 -5.61 -6.59
CA ASN A 51 25.66 -5.95 -5.34
C ASN A 51 25.09 -7.18 -4.60
N LYS A 52 24.62 -8.18 -5.31
CA LYS A 52 24.05 -9.42 -4.75
C LYS A 52 22.83 -9.17 -3.86
N GLN A 53 22.14 -8.04 -4.11
CA GLN A 53 20.93 -7.67 -3.37
C GLN A 53 19.68 -8.17 -4.08
N ILE A 54 18.73 -8.61 -3.26
CA ILE A 54 17.37 -8.90 -3.69
C ILE A 54 16.42 -7.87 -3.06
N PHE A 55 15.62 -7.26 -3.91
CA PHE A 55 14.48 -6.46 -3.49
C PHE A 55 13.25 -7.35 -3.48
N LEU A 56 12.81 -7.73 -2.30
CA LEU A 56 11.65 -8.55 -2.07
C LEU A 56 10.48 -7.68 -1.65
N GLY A 57 9.42 -7.64 -2.46
CA GLY A 57 8.24 -6.85 -2.16
C GLY A 57 6.96 -7.68 -2.15
N TYR A 58 6.01 -7.22 -1.36
CA TYR A 58 4.69 -7.83 -1.21
C TYR A 58 3.64 -6.73 -1.09
N VAL A 59 2.59 -6.81 -1.92
CA VAL A 59 1.51 -5.82 -1.92
C VAL A 59 0.19 -6.53 -1.68
N LEU A 60 -0.62 -5.96 -0.79
CA LEU A 60 -1.95 -6.44 -0.45
C LEU A 60 -2.94 -5.28 -0.50
N GLY A 61 -4.04 -5.45 -1.24
CA GLY A 61 -5.10 -4.44 -1.33
C GLY A 61 -5.78 -4.22 0.01
N LEU A 62 -5.94 -2.96 0.43
CA LEU A 62 -6.57 -2.62 1.70
C LEU A 62 -8.09 -2.80 1.71
N ASP A 63 -8.67 -3.23 0.60
CA ASP A 63 -10.08 -3.62 0.47
C ASP A 63 -10.40 -5.03 1.00
N TYR A 64 -9.45 -5.72 1.65
CA TYR A 64 -9.69 -7.02 2.28
C TYR A 64 -10.75 -6.96 3.39
N GLN A 65 -11.46 -8.09 3.59
CA GLN A 65 -12.66 -8.14 4.43
C GLN A 65 -12.46 -8.75 5.82
N ASN A 66 -11.42 -9.58 5.99
CA ASN A 66 -11.20 -10.31 7.25
C ASN A 66 -10.38 -9.47 8.24
N PRO A 67 -10.92 -9.03 9.39
CA PRO A 67 -10.17 -8.25 10.38
C PRO A 67 -9.06 -9.04 11.06
N HIS A 68 -9.07 -10.38 10.97
CA HIS A 68 -8.00 -11.23 11.50
C HIS A 68 -6.80 -11.36 10.55
N LEU A 69 -6.90 -10.82 9.33
CA LEU A 69 -5.78 -10.82 8.39
C LEU A 69 -4.74 -9.80 8.82
N SER A 70 -3.49 -10.24 8.92
CA SER A 70 -2.32 -9.41 9.16
C SER A 70 -1.49 -9.30 7.87
N PRO A 71 -1.49 -8.15 7.19
CA PRO A 71 -0.70 -7.97 5.98
C PRO A 71 0.80 -8.22 6.18
N PHE A 72 1.33 -7.86 7.35
CA PHE A 72 2.72 -8.15 7.70
C PHE A 72 3.00 -9.65 7.77
N ASP A 73 2.14 -10.41 8.45
CA ASP A 73 2.34 -11.85 8.61
C ASP A 73 2.08 -12.60 7.30
N GLU A 74 1.20 -12.12 6.40
CA GLU A 74 1.08 -12.65 5.04
C GLU A 74 2.39 -12.46 4.25
N PHE A 75 3.07 -11.32 4.41
CA PHE A 75 4.40 -11.13 3.81
C PHE A 75 5.44 -12.09 4.42
N GLN A 76 5.40 -12.35 5.74
CA GLN A 76 6.27 -13.34 6.35
C GLN A 76 6.00 -14.74 5.79
N ARG A 77 4.73 -15.14 5.67
CA ARG A 77 4.33 -16.42 5.06
C ARG A 77 4.82 -16.53 3.62
N PHE A 78 4.70 -15.48 2.82
CA PHE A 78 5.19 -15.48 1.45
C PHE A 78 6.65 -15.93 1.35
N LYS A 79 7.51 -15.51 2.26
CA LYS A 79 8.93 -15.89 2.28
C LYS A 79 9.16 -17.38 2.54
N THR A 80 8.19 -18.09 3.12
CA THR A 80 8.28 -19.54 3.37
C THR A 80 7.95 -20.38 2.15
N HIS A 81 7.48 -19.78 1.03
CA HIS A 81 7.25 -20.51 -0.20
C HIS A 81 8.56 -21.16 -0.69
N PRO A 82 8.57 -22.47 -1.07
CA PRO A 82 9.81 -23.18 -1.40
C PRO A 82 10.70 -22.46 -2.42
N SER A 83 10.12 -21.89 -3.47
CA SER A 83 10.88 -21.15 -4.48
C SER A 83 11.51 -19.86 -3.94
N ILE A 84 10.83 -19.15 -3.04
CA ILE A 84 11.34 -17.92 -2.45
C ILE A 84 12.37 -18.24 -1.37
N LYS A 85 12.04 -19.19 -0.48
CA LYS A 85 12.95 -19.67 0.56
C LYS A 85 14.30 -20.10 -0.01
N LYS A 86 14.31 -20.86 -1.12
CA LYS A 86 15.52 -21.30 -1.80
C LYS A 86 16.43 -20.14 -2.23
N ILE A 87 15.85 -19.04 -2.68
CA ILE A 87 16.61 -17.82 -3.05
C ILE A 87 17.22 -17.17 -1.83
N LEU A 88 16.45 -17.02 -0.74
CA LEU A 88 16.84 -16.31 0.48
C LEU A 88 17.75 -17.11 1.42
N GLU A 89 17.84 -18.44 1.24
CA GLU A 89 18.60 -19.32 2.14
C GLU A 89 20.08 -18.96 2.19
N GLY A 90 20.60 -18.73 3.41
CA GLY A 90 21.96 -18.25 3.66
C GLY A 90 22.12 -16.74 3.48
N GLY A 91 21.07 -16.04 3.05
CA GLY A 91 21.07 -14.59 2.91
C GLY A 91 20.82 -13.87 4.23
N LYS A 92 21.04 -12.55 4.21
CA LYS A 92 20.84 -11.65 5.35
C LYS A 92 19.89 -10.51 4.95
N ARG A 93 18.83 -10.33 5.73
CA ARG A 93 17.94 -9.17 5.60
C ARG A 93 18.65 -7.91 6.12
N ILE A 94 18.71 -6.85 5.30
CA ILE A 94 19.44 -5.62 5.63
C ILE A 94 18.54 -4.38 5.72
N SER A 95 17.33 -4.41 5.16
CA SER A 95 16.39 -3.30 5.23
C SER A 95 14.95 -3.79 5.22
N TYR A 96 14.06 -2.97 5.76
CA TYR A 96 12.61 -3.19 5.78
C TYR A 96 11.85 -1.88 5.69
N GLY A 97 10.76 -1.85 4.96
CA GLY A 97 9.84 -0.73 4.91
C GLY A 97 8.46 -1.14 4.46
N ALA A 98 7.50 -0.25 4.73
CA ALA A 98 6.14 -0.42 4.23
C ALA A 98 5.49 0.94 3.95
N ARG A 99 4.66 1.00 2.90
CA ARG A 99 3.93 2.20 2.53
C ARG A 99 2.61 1.85 1.85
N ALA A 100 1.57 2.63 2.15
CA ALA A 100 0.34 2.57 1.37
C ALA A 100 0.56 3.15 -0.03
N LEU A 101 0.01 2.45 -1.03
CA LEU A 101 0.08 2.78 -2.45
C LEU A 101 -1.32 3.11 -2.95
N ILE A 102 -1.45 4.13 -3.82
CA ILE A 102 -2.73 4.49 -4.41
C ILE A 102 -2.99 3.62 -5.63
N GLU A 103 -4.08 2.83 -5.61
CA GLU A 103 -4.41 1.86 -6.65
C GLU A 103 -5.74 2.11 -7.37
N GLY A 104 -6.45 3.19 -7.03
CA GLY A 104 -7.80 3.45 -7.55
C GLY A 104 -7.88 3.74 -9.05
N GLY A 105 -6.76 4.11 -9.67
CA GLY A 105 -6.68 4.35 -11.12
C GLY A 105 -7.52 5.53 -11.60
N LEU A 106 -7.84 5.52 -12.90
CA LEU A 106 -8.49 6.65 -13.60
C LEU A 106 -9.79 7.11 -12.93
N GLN A 107 -10.66 6.18 -12.51
CA GLN A 107 -11.97 6.51 -11.96
C GLN A 107 -11.92 7.15 -10.58
N SER A 108 -10.79 7.04 -9.89
CA SER A 108 -10.57 7.61 -8.55
C SER A 108 -9.67 8.85 -8.56
N LEU A 109 -9.23 9.32 -9.72
CA LEU A 109 -8.42 10.54 -9.81
C LEU A 109 -9.17 11.73 -9.21
N PRO A 110 -8.55 12.46 -8.27
CA PRO A 110 -9.13 13.67 -7.70
C PRO A 110 -9.12 14.81 -8.73
N LYS A 111 -9.69 15.95 -8.35
CA LYS A 111 -9.40 17.21 -9.03
C LYS A 111 -7.91 17.53 -8.85
N MET A 112 -7.14 17.59 -9.93
CA MET A 112 -5.69 17.66 -9.90
C MET A 112 -5.13 19.09 -9.80
N TYR A 113 -5.99 20.09 -9.72
CA TYR A 113 -5.59 21.49 -9.54
C TYR A 113 -6.48 22.21 -8.54
N MET A 114 -5.91 23.22 -7.91
CA MET A 114 -6.60 24.21 -7.10
C MET A 114 -5.87 25.56 -7.21
N PRO A 115 -6.43 26.68 -6.73
CA PRO A 115 -5.68 27.93 -6.71
C PRO A 115 -4.35 27.78 -5.97
N GLY A 116 -3.26 28.06 -6.66
CA GLY A 116 -1.89 27.99 -6.11
C GLY A 116 -1.29 26.59 -5.99
N ALA A 117 -1.98 25.48 -6.39
CA ALA A 117 -1.44 24.13 -6.26
C ALA A 117 -1.88 23.17 -7.37
N LEU A 118 -1.01 22.20 -7.66
CA LEU A 118 -1.25 21.05 -8.54
C LEU A 118 -0.93 19.74 -7.81
N LEU A 119 -1.72 18.70 -8.07
CA LEU A 119 -1.44 17.33 -7.65
C LEU A 119 -0.83 16.54 -8.81
N VAL A 120 0.29 15.87 -8.56
CA VAL A 120 1.02 15.10 -9.58
C VAL A 120 1.50 13.75 -9.03
N GLY A 121 1.85 12.85 -9.91
CA GLY A 121 2.45 11.57 -9.55
C GLY A 121 1.53 10.62 -8.79
N CYS A 122 2.13 9.78 -7.96
CA CYS A 122 1.40 8.79 -7.18
C CYS A 122 0.41 9.43 -6.20
N ASP A 123 0.71 10.60 -5.65
CA ASP A 123 -0.20 11.30 -4.73
C ASP A 123 -1.48 11.79 -5.44
N ALA A 124 -1.43 12.02 -6.76
CA ALA A 124 -2.61 12.24 -7.60
C ALA A 124 -3.32 10.94 -8.02
N GLY A 125 -2.66 9.78 -7.89
CA GLY A 125 -3.21 8.48 -8.29
C GLY A 125 -2.83 8.05 -9.71
N THR A 126 -1.68 8.49 -10.23
CA THR A 126 -1.25 8.16 -11.60
C THR A 126 -0.55 6.80 -11.74
N LEU A 127 -0.49 5.98 -10.68
CA LEU A 127 0.06 4.63 -10.74
C LEU A 127 -0.68 3.79 -11.79
N ASN A 128 0.05 3.18 -12.72
CA ASN A 128 -0.49 2.10 -13.55
C ASN A 128 -0.42 0.79 -12.77
N MET A 129 -1.52 0.46 -12.11
CA MET A 129 -1.61 -0.70 -11.21
C MET A 129 -1.33 -2.03 -11.93
N PRO A 130 -1.90 -2.35 -13.11
CA PRO A 130 -1.59 -3.59 -13.82
C PRO A 130 -0.11 -3.79 -14.15
N LYS A 131 0.59 -2.71 -14.45
CA LYS A 131 2.04 -2.75 -14.70
C LYS A 131 2.87 -2.76 -13.43
N ILE A 132 2.27 -2.45 -12.28
CA ILE A 132 2.98 -2.24 -11.00
C ILE A 132 4.06 -1.15 -11.16
N LYS A 133 3.82 -0.15 -11.98
CA LYS A 133 4.77 0.91 -12.33
C LYS A 133 4.11 2.28 -12.26
N GLY A 134 4.76 3.20 -11.57
CA GLY A 134 4.29 4.57 -11.38
C GLY A 134 5.30 5.66 -11.74
N SER A 135 6.60 5.32 -11.82
CA SER A 135 7.66 6.32 -12.03
C SER A 135 7.49 7.09 -13.35
N HIS A 136 7.24 6.39 -14.46
CA HIS A 136 7.05 7.01 -15.78
C HIS A 136 5.82 7.94 -15.83
N THR A 137 4.71 7.53 -15.23
CA THR A 137 3.48 8.34 -15.15
C THR A 137 3.65 9.52 -14.21
N ALA A 138 4.35 9.34 -13.09
CA ALA A 138 4.68 10.41 -12.16
C ALA A 138 5.57 11.47 -12.81
N MET A 139 6.67 11.07 -13.47
CA MET A 139 7.55 11.98 -14.21
C MET A 139 6.80 12.77 -15.28
N LYS A 140 5.98 12.10 -16.10
CA LYS A 140 5.23 12.81 -17.15
C LYS A 140 4.20 13.76 -16.59
N SER A 141 3.50 13.40 -15.51
CA SER A 141 2.56 14.32 -14.85
C SER A 141 3.28 15.55 -14.27
N GLY A 142 4.49 15.36 -13.73
CA GLY A 142 5.37 16.44 -13.27
C GLY A 142 5.81 17.37 -14.42
N MET A 143 6.18 16.81 -15.58
CA MET A 143 6.50 17.61 -16.78
C MET A 143 5.32 18.47 -17.23
N ILE A 144 4.11 17.89 -17.28
CA ILE A 144 2.88 18.62 -17.65
C ILE A 144 2.59 19.74 -16.62
N ALA A 145 2.84 19.47 -15.34
CA ALA A 145 2.70 20.48 -14.30
C ALA A 145 3.68 21.64 -14.47
N ALA A 146 4.96 21.36 -14.72
CA ALA A 146 5.99 22.36 -14.96
C ALA A 146 5.64 23.27 -16.15
N GLU A 147 5.24 22.67 -17.29
CA GLU A 147 4.77 23.42 -18.47
C GLU A 147 3.53 24.27 -18.18
N THR A 148 2.64 23.77 -17.31
CA THR A 148 1.43 24.51 -16.91
C THR A 148 1.77 25.70 -16.02
N ILE A 149 2.65 25.49 -15.03
CA ILE A 149 3.10 26.54 -14.11
C ILE A 149 3.87 27.63 -14.89
N PHE A 150 4.73 27.25 -15.81
CA PHE A 150 5.44 28.20 -16.67
C PHE A 150 4.46 29.09 -17.45
N SER A 151 3.45 28.47 -18.12
CA SER A 151 2.42 29.23 -18.84
C SER A 151 1.56 30.11 -17.90
N HIS A 152 1.32 29.66 -16.66
CA HIS A 152 0.59 30.45 -15.67
C HIS A 152 1.37 31.70 -15.25
N ILE A 153 2.66 31.57 -15.00
CA ILE A 153 3.52 32.70 -14.58
C ILE A 153 3.76 33.66 -15.76
N ALA A 154 4.18 33.15 -16.92
CA ALA A 154 4.55 33.96 -18.08
C ALA A 154 3.36 34.60 -18.81
N GLU A 155 2.25 33.85 -18.93
CA GLU A 155 1.11 34.21 -19.78
C GLU A 155 -0.18 34.46 -19.00
N LYS A 156 -0.13 34.40 -17.66
CA LYS A 156 -1.28 34.53 -16.74
C LYS A 156 -2.42 33.55 -17.02
N ARG A 157 -2.12 32.37 -17.60
CA ARG A 157 -3.09 31.32 -17.89
C ARG A 157 -3.59 30.65 -16.60
N SER A 158 -4.82 30.18 -16.58
CA SER A 158 -5.37 29.44 -15.44
C SER A 158 -4.67 28.09 -15.23
N LEU A 159 -4.43 27.70 -13.98
CA LEU A 159 -3.91 26.36 -13.64
C LEU A 159 -4.90 25.24 -14.03
N SER A 160 -6.16 25.55 -14.31
CA SER A 160 -7.15 24.55 -14.80
C SER A 160 -6.75 23.88 -16.10
N ILE A 161 -5.93 24.53 -16.94
CA ILE A 161 -5.40 23.92 -18.18
C ILE A 161 -4.57 22.68 -17.95
N PHE A 162 -4.09 22.45 -16.71
CA PHE A 162 -3.38 21.23 -16.33
C PHE A 162 -4.22 19.97 -16.58
N GLU A 163 -5.48 19.96 -16.17
CA GLU A 163 -6.36 18.81 -16.42
C GLU A 163 -6.57 18.52 -17.90
N ASP A 164 -6.70 19.56 -18.74
CA ASP A 164 -6.88 19.39 -20.17
C ASP A 164 -5.59 18.86 -20.83
N LYS A 165 -4.43 19.38 -20.44
CA LYS A 165 -3.13 18.85 -20.91
C LYS A 165 -2.94 17.40 -20.45
N PHE A 166 -3.29 17.08 -19.19
CA PHE A 166 -3.21 15.72 -18.66
C PHE A 166 -4.10 14.76 -19.42
N LYS A 167 -5.38 15.13 -19.69
CA LYS A 167 -6.32 14.31 -20.48
C LYS A 167 -5.87 14.04 -21.90
N LYS A 168 -5.12 14.96 -22.50
CA LYS A 168 -4.52 14.81 -23.84
C LYS A 168 -3.22 14.01 -23.84
N SER A 169 -2.65 13.71 -22.67
CA SER A 169 -1.37 13.01 -22.55
C SER A 169 -1.52 11.49 -22.72
N TRP A 170 -0.39 10.85 -23.04
CA TRP A 170 -0.32 9.39 -23.07
C TRP A 170 -0.55 8.75 -21.70
N VAL A 171 -0.27 9.46 -20.58
CA VAL A 171 -0.57 8.98 -19.23
C VAL A 171 -2.06 8.73 -19.05
N TYR A 172 -2.88 9.70 -19.43
CA TYR A 172 -4.34 9.53 -19.36
C TYR A 172 -4.82 8.34 -20.20
N LYS A 173 -4.29 8.21 -21.42
CA LYS A 173 -4.60 7.07 -22.30
C LYS A 173 -4.22 5.74 -21.64
N GLU A 174 -3.04 5.64 -21.08
CA GLU A 174 -2.56 4.43 -20.39
C GLU A 174 -3.44 4.07 -19.18
N LEU A 175 -3.79 5.06 -18.35
CA LEU A 175 -4.72 4.86 -17.24
C LEU A 175 -6.14 4.47 -17.72
N TYR A 176 -6.59 5.03 -18.84
CA TYR A 176 -7.88 4.68 -19.45
C TYR A 176 -7.90 3.23 -19.91
N GLU A 177 -6.87 2.78 -20.59
CA GLU A 177 -6.75 1.39 -21.04
C GLU A 177 -6.69 0.40 -19.85
N ALA A 178 -6.06 0.78 -18.75
CA ALA A 178 -5.94 -0.02 -17.53
C ALA A 178 -7.16 0.03 -16.58
N ARG A 179 -8.13 0.91 -16.81
CA ARG A 179 -9.19 1.29 -15.85
C ARG A 179 -10.05 0.16 -15.30
N ASN A 180 -10.23 -0.93 -16.08
CA ASN A 180 -11.08 -2.04 -15.68
C ASN A 180 -10.35 -3.16 -14.94
N VAL A 181 -9.02 -3.14 -14.93
CA VAL A 181 -8.22 -4.25 -14.39
C VAL A 181 -8.42 -4.39 -12.88
N LYS A 182 -8.05 -3.37 -12.07
CA LYS A 182 -8.19 -3.44 -10.61
C LYS A 182 -9.63 -3.73 -10.16
N PRO A 183 -10.67 -3.08 -10.68
CA PRO A 183 -12.04 -3.35 -10.24
C PRO A 183 -12.56 -4.75 -10.58
N SER A 184 -11.98 -5.45 -11.56
CA SER A 184 -12.40 -6.81 -11.91
C SER A 184 -12.03 -7.84 -10.85
N PHE A 185 -10.98 -7.59 -10.08
CA PHE A 185 -10.55 -8.48 -9.00
C PHE A 185 -11.53 -8.57 -7.82
N LYS A 186 -12.55 -7.71 -7.77
CA LYS A 186 -13.69 -7.90 -6.85
C LYS A 186 -14.42 -9.25 -7.04
N TRP A 187 -14.27 -9.88 -8.18
CA TRP A 187 -14.81 -11.21 -8.48
C TRP A 187 -13.87 -12.35 -8.04
N GLY A 188 -12.74 -12.02 -7.43
CA GLY A 188 -11.68 -12.93 -7.05
C GLY A 188 -10.55 -13.02 -8.07
N LEU A 189 -9.46 -13.65 -7.67
CA LEU A 189 -8.21 -13.71 -8.45
C LEU A 189 -8.42 -14.36 -9.82
N ILE A 190 -9.06 -15.53 -9.86
CA ILE A 190 -9.19 -16.31 -11.10
C ILE A 190 -10.06 -15.57 -12.12
N LEU A 191 -11.25 -15.13 -11.74
CA LEU A 191 -12.14 -14.40 -12.64
C LEU A 191 -11.57 -13.03 -13.02
N GLY A 192 -10.86 -12.37 -12.09
CA GLY A 192 -10.14 -11.12 -12.37
C GLY A 192 -9.06 -11.29 -13.42
N ILE A 193 -8.26 -12.36 -13.35
CA ILE A 193 -7.22 -12.67 -14.35
C ILE A 193 -7.85 -12.97 -15.71
N ILE A 194 -8.89 -13.80 -15.77
CA ILE A 194 -9.58 -14.14 -17.03
C ILE A 194 -10.14 -12.87 -17.68
N PHE A 195 -10.89 -12.07 -16.91
CA PHE A 195 -11.44 -10.82 -17.41
C PHE A 195 -10.35 -9.85 -17.88
N THR A 196 -9.27 -9.71 -17.10
CA THR A 196 -8.13 -8.88 -17.47
C THR A 196 -7.49 -9.33 -18.77
N GLY A 197 -7.31 -10.65 -18.97
CA GLY A 197 -6.83 -11.20 -20.23
C GLY A 197 -7.72 -10.82 -21.41
N ILE A 198 -9.02 -10.98 -21.27
CA ILE A 198 -10.00 -10.59 -22.30
C ILE A 198 -9.93 -9.08 -22.57
N ASP A 199 -10.02 -8.24 -21.51
CA ASP A 199 -10.01 -6.78 -21.67
C ASP A 199 -8.69 -6.27 -22.29
N GLN A 200 -7.53 -6.76 -21.83
CA GLN A 200 -6.24 -6.22 -22.27
C GLN A 200 -5.72 -6.84 -23.57
N ILE A 201 -5.96 -8.13 -23.83
CA ILE A 201 -5.46 -8.81 -25.03
C ILE A 201 -6.41 -8.64 -26.20
N LEU A 202 -7.71 -8.94 -26.00
CA LEU A 202 -8.69 -8.86 -27.11
C LEU A 202 -9.17 -7.43 -27.36
N PHE A 203 -9.53 -6.70 -26.29
CA PHE A 203 -10.10 -5.36 -26.42
C PHE A 203 -9.08 -4.22 -26.21
N ARG A 204 -7.83 -4.54 -25.82
CA ARG A 204 -6.78 -3.55 -25.58
C ARG A 204 -7.21 -2.42 -24.63
N GLY A 205 -7.99 -2.76 -23.58
CA GLY A 205 -8.53 -1.81 -22.62
C GLY A 205 -9.65 -0.91 -23.15
N LYS A 206 -10.22 -1.20 -24.34
CA LYS A 206 -11.21 -0.36 -25.02
C LYS A 206 -12.66 -0.83 -24.85
N LEU A 207 -12.96 -1.64 -23.83
CA LEU A 207 -14.35 -2.00 -23.54
C LEU A 207 -15.20 -0.75 -23.36
N PRO A 208 -16.48 -0.73 -23.82
CA PRO A 208 -17.33 0.48 -23.83
C PRO A 208 -17.83 0.91 -22.45
N PHE A 209 -17.49 0.18 -21.41
CA PHE A 209 -17.89 0.46 -20.02
C PHE A 209 -16.67 0.62 -19.10
N THR A 210 -16.91 1.20 -17.95
CA THR A 210 -15.91 1.35 -16.87
C THR A 210 -16.45 0.71 -15.60
N LEU A 211 -15.73 -0.27 -15.07
CA LEU A 211 -16.01 -0.86 -13.77
C LEU A 211 -15.74 0.16 -12.67
N LYS A 212 -16.55 0.13 -11.60
CA LYS A 212 -16.49 1.11 -10.50
C LYS A 212 -16.00 0.48 -9.22
N HIS A 213 -15.26 1.24 -8.43
CA HIS A 213 -15.06 1.00 -7.00
C HIS A 213 -16.30 1.49 -6.25
N LYS A 214 -16.90 0.64 -5.44
CA LYS A 214 -18.17 0.93 -4.75
C LYS A 214 -17.96 1.41 -3.31
N HIS A 215 -16.94 0.90 -2.64
CA HIS A 215 -16.65 1.12 -1.22
C HIS A 215 -15.24 1.64 -1.04
N ALA A 216 -15.05 2.50 -0.04
CA ALA A 216 -13.72 2.86 0.43
C ALA A 216 -13.13 1.69 1.24
N ASP A 217 -11.81 1.64 1.38
CA ASP A 217 -11.13 0.50 2.00
C ASP A 217 -11.50 0.31 3.48
N HIS A 218 -11.80 1.38 4.22
CA HIS A 218 -12.25 1.30 5.61
C HIS A 218 -13.65 0.68 5.77
N GLU A 219 -14.48 0.70 4.71
CA GLU A 219 -15.85 0.18 4.75
C GLU A 219 -15.92 -1.33 4.51
N THR A 220 -14.81 -1.98 4.17
CA THR A 220 -14.83 -3.36 3.65
C THR A 220 -14.72 -4.43 4.73
N LEU A 221 -14.23 -4.10 5.94
CA LEU A 221 -14.09 -5.07 7.02
C LEU A 221 -15.45 -5.62 7.48
N LYS A 222 -15.51 -6.93 7.60
CA LYS A 222 -16.66 -7.63 8.20
C LYS A 222 -16.45 -7.80 9.70
N PRO A 223 -17.54 -7.96 10.49
CA PRO A 223 -17.43 -8.26 11.91
C PRO A 223 -16.55 -9.50 12.18
N ALA A 224 -15.70 -9.43 13.20
CA ALA A 224 -14.73 -10.45 13.53
C ALA A 224 -15.37 -11.84 13.79
N ASN A 225 -16.53 -11.86 14.43
CA ASN A 225 -17.28 -13.09 14.70
C ASN A 225 -17.88 -13.77 13.45
N LYS A 226 -17.86 -13.08 12.29
CA LYS A 226 -18.33 -13.62 10.99
C LYS A 226 -17.20 -14.04 10.07
N MET A 227 -15.97 -13.92 10.53
CA MET A 227 -14.78 -14.22 9.72
C MET A 227 -13.93 -15.28 10.40
N PRO A 228 -13.28 -16.16 9.62
CA PRO A 228 -12.38 -17.15 10.20
C PRO A 228 -11.16 -16.47 10.83
N LYS A 229 -10.79 -16.95 12.02
CA LYS A 229 -9.50 -16.57 12.63
C LYS A 229 -8.37 -17.10 11.77
N ILE A 230 -7.31 -16.32 11.67
CA ILE A 230 -6.08 -16.71 10.98
C ILE A 230 -4.99 -16.82 12.03
N GLU A 231 -4.43 -18.01 12.16
CA GLU A 231 -3.28 -18.26 13.03
C GLU A 231 -2.00 -18.15 12.20
N TYR A 232 -1.10 -17.31 12.65
CA TYR A 232 0.20 -17.13 12.03
C TYR A 232 1.28 -17.85 12.83
N PRO A 233 2.19 -18.60 12.18
CA PRO A 233 3.29 -19.26 12.87
C PRO A 233 4.22 -18.21 13.50
N LYS A 234 4.85 -18.57 14.60
CA LYS A 234 5.89 -17.73 15.19
C LYS A 234 7.05 -17.58 14.21
N PRO A 235 7.70 -16.40 14.13
CA PRO A 235 8.85 -16.20 13.25
C PRO A 235 10.01 -17.09 13.63
N ASP A 236 10.74 -17.57 12.63
CA ASP A 236 11.93 -18.43 12.80
C ASP A 236 13.24 -17.61 12.96
N ASN A 237 13.19 -16.29 12.78
CA ASN A 237 14.31 -15.38 12.80
C ASN A 237 15.42 -15.68 11.78
N VAL A 238 15.10 -16.48 10.77
CA VAL A 238 15.97 -16.80 9.64
C VAL A 238 15.36 -16.30 8.34
N PHE A 239 14.13 -16.69 8.02
CA PHE A 239 13.36 -16.22 6.88
C PHE A 239 12.21 -15.29 7.29
N THR A 240 11.65 -15.54 8.46
CA THR A 240 10.50 -14.81 8.99
C THR A 240 10.90 -14.08 10.28
N PHE A 241 10.36 -12.88 10.47
CA PHE A 241 10.75 -11.99 11.55
C PHE A 241 9.53 -11.37 12.20
N ASP A 242 9.68 -10.87 13.43
CA ASP A 242 8.66 -10.11 14.12
C ASP A 242 8.62 -8.62 13.66
N LYS A 243 7.58 -7.91 14.09
CA LYS A 243 7.42 -6.49 13.77
C LYS A 243 8.52 -5.62 14.40
N THR A 244 8.98 -5.93 15.60
CA THR A 244 9.96 -5.13 16.35
C THR A 244 11.32 -5.14 15.65
N SER A 245 11.83 -6.32 15.27
CA SER A 245 13.07 -6.43 14.50
C SER A 245 12.96 -5.77 13.12
N SER A 246 11.77 -5.73 12.55
CA SER A 246 11.51 -5.05 11.27
C SER A 246 11.50 -3.53 11.42
N VAL A 247 10.92 -2.98 12.50
CA VAL A 247 11.00 -1.55 12.82
C VAL A 247 12.43 -1.07 12.89
N TYR A 248 13.30 -1.82 13.57
CA TYR A 248 14.73 -1.48 13.69
C TYR A 248 15.38 -1.28 12.31
N LEU A 249 15.10 -2.18 11.35
CA LEU A 249 15.66 -2.11 10.00
C LEU A 249 15.06 -0.99 9.13
N SER A 250 13.95 -0.38 9.53
CA SER A 250 13.40 0.79 8.86
C SER A 250 14.15 2.09 9.16
N GLY A 251 15.00 2.06 10.21
CA GLY A 251 15.72 3.23 10.69
C GLY A 251 14.81 4.35 11.19
N THR A 252 13.55 4.03 11.54
CA THR A 252 12.59 5.05 12.01
C THR A 252 13.06 5.66 13.33
N ASN A 253 12.94 6.96 13.41
CA ASN A 253 13.25 7.72 14.63
C ASN A 253 12.37 8.97 14.69
N HIS A 254 11.85 9.27 15.87
CA HIS A 254 11.06 10.45 16.14
C HIS A 254 11.61 11.14 17.40
N ALA A 255 11.51 12.46 17.45
CA ALA A 255 11.86 13.18 18.68
C ALA A 255 10.90 12.78 19.81
N GLU A 256 11.44 12.47 21.00
CA GLU A 256 10.63 11.96 22.12
C GLU A 256 9.62 12.98 22.64
N ASN A 257 9.95 14.27 22.55
CA ASN A 257 9.16 15.38 23.09
C ASN A 257 8.16 15.97 22.07
N GLN A 258 8.05 15.39 20.85
CA GLN A 258 7.07 15.89 19.88
C GLN A 258 5.65 15.38 20.21
N PRO A 259 4.60 16.15 19.84
CA PRO A 259 3.23 15.67 19.95
C PRO A 259 3.01 14.39 19.11
N VAL A 260 2.19 13.47 19.63
CA VAL A 260 1.84 12.24 18.92
C VAL A 260 1.10 12.59 17.64
N HIS A 261 1.64 12.16 16.50
CA HIS A 261 1.09 12.45 15.18
C HIS A 261 -0.05 11.50 14.76
N LEU A 262 -0.35 10.49 15.58
CA LEU A 262 -1.45 9.55 15.40
C LEU A 262 -2.57 9.93 16.38
N GLN A 263 -3.52 10.72 15.91
CA GLN A 263 -4.55 11.31 16.75
C GLN A 263 -5.85 10.53 16.68
N LEU A 264 -6.47 10.28 17.83
CA LEU A 264 -7.80 9.71 17.94
C LEU A 264 -8.82 10.85 18.04
N LYS A 265 -9.86 10.83 17.19
CA LYS A 265 -11.02 11.75 17.31
C LYS A 265 -11.82 11.46 18.59
N ASN A 266 -11.93 10.17 18.93
CA ASN A 266 -12.55 9.70 20.17
C ASN A 266 -11.71 8.57 20.77
N PRO A 267 -11.07 8.79 21.95
CA PRO A 267 -10.18 7.80 22.57
C PRO A 267 -10.89 6.51 23.04
N ASN A 268 -12.21 6.54 23.19
CA ASN A 268 -12.98 5.38 23.66
C ASN A 268 -13.40 4.43 22.54
N LEU A 269 -13.41 4.86 21.27
CA LEU A 269 -13.85 4.03 20.15
C LEU A 269 -13.03 2.74 19.94
N PRO A 270 -11.70 2.74 20.12
CA PRO A 270 -10.91 1.52 19.95
C PRO A 270 -11.36 0.38 20.86
N ILE A 271 -11.74 0.67 22.08
CA ILE A 271 -12.20 -0.34 23.04
C ILE A 271 -13.69 -0.60 22.90
N ASN A 272 -14.52 0.45 22.89
CA ASN A 272 -15.98 0.31 22.97
C ASN A 272 -16.64 -0.08 21.64
N PHE A 273 -15.92 -0.03 20.52
CA PHE A 273 -16.48 -0.31 19.19
C PHE A 273 -15.59 -1.22 18.36
N THR A 274 -14.32 -0.82 18.09
CA THR A 274 -13.50 -1.57 17.13
C THR A 274 -12.96 -2.87 17.71
N LEU A 275 -12.67 -2.93 19.01
CA LEU A 275 -12.30 -4.18 19.70
C LEU A 275 -13.48 -5.16 19.69
N ASP A 276 -14.66 -4.73 20.10
CA ASP A 276 -15.86 -5.61 20.17
C ASP A 276 -16.26 -6.12 18.78
N LYS A 277 -16.34 -5.23 17.79
CA LYS A 277 -16.87 -5.57 16.48
C LYS A 277 -15.85 -6.21 15.53
N TYR A 278 -14.57 -5.79 15.59
CA TYR A 278 -13.55 -6.14 14.62
C TYR A 278 -12.29 -6.75 15.26
N ASP A 279 -12.30 -7.03 16.57
CA ASP A 279 -11.15 -7.53 17.33
C ASP A 279 -9.94 -6.61 17.21
N GLU A 280 -10.13 -5.30 17.26
CA GLU A 280 -9.20 -4.20 17.06
C GLU A 280 -8.17 -4.47 15.95
N PRO A 281 -8.55 -4.21 14.69
CA PRO A 281 -7.76 -4.62 13.54
C PRO A 281 -6.46 -3.81 13.39
N ALA A 282 -6.31 -2.68 14.11
CA ALA A 282 -5.09 -1.86 14.05
C ALA A 282 -3.85 -2.64 14.50
N GLN A 283 -4.01 -3.59 15.41
CA GLN A 283 -2.93 -4.47 15.86
C GLN A 283 -2.37 -5.32 14.70
N ARG A 284 -3.19 -5.60 13.68
CA ARG A 284 -2.85 -6.45 12.53
C ARG A 284 -2.48 -5.65 11.29
N TYR A 285 -3.26 -4.63 10.90
CA TYR A 285 -2.93 -3.87 9.70
C TYR A 285 -1.72 -2.95 9.87
N CYS A 286 -1.35 -2.59 11.10
CA CYS A 286 -0.12 -1.85 11.32
C CYS A 286 1.10 -2.74 11.07
N PRO A 287 2.01 -2.34 10.14
CA PRO A 287 3.16 -3.15 9.75
C PRO A 287 4.30 -3.18 10.79
N VAL A 288 4.19 -2.36 11.86
CA VAL A 288 5.30 -2.08 12.78
C VAL A 288 4.89 -2.03 14.26
N GLY A 289 3.73 -2.57 14.61
CA GLY A 289 3.33 -2.69 16.02
C GLY A 289 3.13 -1.36 16.74
N VAL A 290 2.54 -0.37 16.06
CA VAL A 290 2.19 0.92 16.71
C VAL A 290 1.00 0.75 17.65
N TYR A 291 0.04 -0.08 17.29
CA TYR A 291 -1.22 -0.23 18.02
C TYR A 291 -1.28 -1.55 18.76
N GLU A 292 -1.64 -1.49 20.04
CA GLU A 292 -1.79 -2.64 20.91
C GLU A 292 -3.03 -2.49 21.79
N VAL A 293 -3.67 -3.60 22.10
CA VAL A 293 -4.64 -3.69 23.19
C VAL A 293 -3.98 -4.43 24.33
N GLN A 294 -3.70 -3.72 25.40
CA GLN A 294 -3.11 -4.26 26.62
C GLN A 294 -4.20 -4.49 27.67
N ILE A 295 -4.07 -5.52 28.49
CA ILE A 295 -5.01 -5.79 29.58
C ILE A 295 -4.33 -5.37 30.90
N GLU A 296 -4.81 -4.29 31.48
CA GLU A 296 -4.36 -3.79 32.78
C GLU A 296 -5.50 -4.03 33.80
N ASN A 297 -5.24 -4.83 34.83
CA ASN A 297 -6.25 -5.14 35.87
C ASN A 297 -7.59 -5.64 35.29
N SER A 298 -7.54 -6.51 34.28
CA SER A 298 -8.69 -7.04 33.53
C SER A 298 -9.47 -6.00 32.70
N ILE A 299 -8.94 -4.79 32.54
CA ILE A 299 -9.52 -3.73 31.72
C ILE A 299 -8.68 -3.57 30.46
N PRO A 300 -9.30 -3.65 29.25
CA PRO A 300 -8.59 -3.42 28.00
C PRO A 300 -8.26 -1.93 27.84
N LYS A 301 -7.01 -1.66 27.41
CA LYS A 301 -6.50 -0.32 27.14
C LYS A 301 -5.86 -0.28 25.76
N PHE A 302 -6.21 0.70 24.96
CA PHE A 302 -5.62 0.91 23.64
C PHE A 302 -4.36 1.77 23.77
N VAL A 303 -3.23 1.23 23.30
CA VAL A 303 -1.91 1.88 23.40
C VAL A 303 -1.41 2.23 22.00
N ILE A 304 -0.81 3.41 21.85
CA ILE A 304 -0.22 3.91 20.61
C ILE A 304 1.29 4.13 20.82
N ASN A 305 2.09 3.20 20.30
CA ASN A 305 3.54 3.26 20.31
C ASN A 305 4.04 4.10 19.12
N SER A 306 3.81 5.40 19.15
CA SER A 306 4.03 6.31 18.00
C SER A 306 5.49 6.35 17.52
N GLN A 307 6.45 6.04 18.39
CA GLN A 307 7.88 5.93 18.05
C GLN A 307 8.17 4.87 16.98
N ASN A 308 7.37 3.81 16.92
CA ASN A 308 7.51 2.76 15.92
C ASN A 308 6.97 3.16 14.53
N CYS A 309 6.28 4.30 14.39
CA CYS A 309 5.60 4.66 13.17
C CYS A 309 6.58 4.89 12.02
N ILE A 310 6.32 4.23 10.89
CA ILE A 310 7.08 4.37 9.63
C ILE A 310 6.34 5.17 8.57
N HIS A 311 5.35 5.96 8.96
CA HIS A 311 4.58 6.84 8.08
C HIS A 311 3.89 6.14 6.90
N CYS A 312 3.53 4.87 7.05
CA CYS A 312 2.91 4.09 5.97
C CYS A 312 1.47 4.51 5.64
N LYS A 313 0.79 5.23 6.54
CA LYS A 313 -0.60 5.74 6.39
C LYS A 313 -1.71 4.68 6.39
N THR A 314 -1.40 3.42 6.61
CA THR A 314 -2.40 2.34 6.59
C THR A 314 -3.52 2.55 7.59
N CYS A 315 -3.21 3.08 8.79
CA CYS A 315 -4.21 3.35 9.83
C CYS A 315 -5.23 4.42 9.42
N ASP A 316 -4.78 5.51 8.83
CA ASP A 316 -5.64 6.61 8.34
C ASP A 316 -6.57 6.15 7.20
N ILE A 317 -6.15 5.10 6.45
CA ILE A 317 -6.91 4.53 5.33
C ILE A 317 -7.86 3.43 5.78
N LYS A 318 -7.39 2.48 6.62
CA LYS A 318 -8.07 1.20 6.87
C LYS A 318 -8.90 1.18 8.16
N GLU A 319 -8.71 2.11 9.08
CA GLU A 319 -9.45 2.13 10.34
C GLU A 319 -10.96 2.26 10.08
N PRO A 320 -11.80 1.28 10.51
CA PRO A 320 -13.18 1.17 10.06
C PRO A 320 -14.12 2.28 10.55
N SER A 321 -13.80 2.96 11.63
CA SER A 321 -14.56 4.11 12.14
C SER A 321 -14.01 5.46 11.70
N GLN A 322 -12.88 5.47 10.97
CA GLN A 322 -12.13 6.67 10.60
C GLN A 322 -11.78 7.55 11.81
N ASN A 323 -11.50 6.89 12.94
CA ASN A 323 -11.17 7.52 14.21
C ASN A 323 -9.71 7.94 14.29
N ILE A 324 -8.81 7.23 13.63
CA ILE A 324 -7.37 7.55 13.59
C ILE A 324 -7.11 8.57 12.49
N THR A 325 -6.50 9.69 12.85
CA THR A 325 -6.03 10.72 11.90
C THR A 325 -4.51 10.83 12.01
N TRP A 326 -3.84 10.60 10.89
CA TRP A 326 -2.42 10.84 10.78
C TRP A 326 -2.17 12.32 10.49
N VAL A 327 -1.55 13.04 11.40
CA VAL A 327 -1.12 14.42 11.19
C VAL A 327 0.38 14.47 10.93
N THR A 328 0.86 15.51 10.25
CA THR A 328 2.28 15.65 9.94
C THR A 328 3.10 15.74 11.23
N PRO A 329 4.04 14.82 11.48
CA PRO A 329 4.96 14.91 12.62
C PRO A 329 5.98 16.03 12.41
N GLU A 330 6.79 16.27 13.43
CA GLU A 330 7.92 17.18 13.33
C GLU A 330 8.88 16.76 12.20
N GLY A 331 9.47 17.72 11.51
CA GLY A 331 10.36 17.47 10.37
C GLY A 331 11.66 16.78 10.79
N GLY A 332 12.23 15.99 9.89
CA GLY A 332 13.49 15.25 10.09
C GLY A 332 13.35 13.90 10.79
N GLY A 333 12.17 13.58 11.37
CA GLY A 333 11.85 12.28 11.95
C GLY A 333 11.23 11.29 10.95
N GLY A 334 10.99 10.07 11.43
CA GLY A 334 10.38 8.98 10.66
C GLY A 334 11.39 7.98 10.09
N PRO A 335 10.95 7.12 9.15
CA PRO A 335 11.80 6.08 8.58
C PRO A 335 12.94 6.67 7.73
N LYS A 336 14.07 5.95 7.69
CA LYS A 336 15.24 6.28 6.86
C LYS A 336 15.53 5.11 5.93
N TYR A 337 14.84 5.11 4.79
CA TYR A 337 14.98 4.05 3.81
C TYR A 337 16.22 4.28 2.94
N GLY A 338 17.24 3.44 3.09
CA GLY A 338 18.35 3.35 2.13
C GLY A 338 17.94 2.41 0.98
N ASN A 339 18.00 2.89 -0.24
CA ASN A 339 17.71 2.11 -1.47
C ASN A 339 16.29 1.47 -1.51
N MET A 340 15.31 2.10 -0.87
CA MET A 340 13.95 1.57 -0.84
C MET A 340 12.95 2.49 -1.53
#